data_406ee0b152196fc8d852f59c5fc31409
#
_entry.id   406ee0b152196fc8d852f59c5fc31409
#
_cell.length_a   1.000
_cell.length_b   1.000
_cell.length_c   1.000
_cell.angle_alpha   90.00
_cell.angle_beta   90.00
_cell.angle_gamma   90.00
#
_symmetry.space_group_name_H-M   'P 1'
#
loop_
_entity.id
_entity.type
_entity.pdbx_description
1 polymer ?
#
loop_
_entity_poly.entity_id
_entity_poly.type
_entity_poly.pdbx_seq_one_letter_code
_entity_poly.pdbx_strand_id
1 'polypeptide(L)'
;MTKREEKRNLESIPVGSLGVIALEGCKTLGEKVDYYLVKWRTERESEHKDSLAFAGYQRSSYLLDSKVPRFGSGEAKGMIKESVRGDDLFIMVDVCNYSITYTLCGHVNRMSPDDHYQNLKRISSAGCCKARRITVIMPFLYESRQHKRTSRESLDCAIALQELVKMGVDNIITFDAHDARVQNAIPLHGFETVQPAYQFIKGLLRHKKGLTIDSDHMM
;
A
#
# COMPACT_ATOMS: atom_id res chain seq x y z
N MET A 1 42.04 -16.29 7.86
CA MET A 1 41.09 -15.28 7.34
C MET A 1 40.30 -15.92 6.23
N THR A 2 39.08 -16.27 6.50
CA THR A 2 38.26 -17.17 5.73
C THR A 2 37.50 -16.42 4.63
N LYS A 3 37.56 -16.91 3.39
CA LYS A 3 36.84 -16.46 2.18
C LYS A 3 35.30 -16.47 2.27
N ARG A 4 34.72 -16.19 3.43
CA ARG A 4 33.26 -16.25 3.66
C ARG A 4 32.60 -14.89 3.86
N GLU A 5 33.30 -13.77 3.74
CA GLU A 5 32.77 -12.43 3.99
C GLU A 5 32.61 -11.54 2.75
N GLU A 6 32.95 -12.02 1.57
CA GLU A 6 32.40 -11.41 0.35
C GLU A 6 30.94 -11.88 0.13
N LYS A 7 30.06 -11.61 1.08
CA LYS A 7 28.64 -11.46 0.73
C LYS A 7 28.57 -10.34 -0.29
N ARG A 8 28.47 -10.72 -1.57
CA ARG A 8 28.08 -9.83 -2.63
C ARG A 8 26.92 -8.98 -2.15
N ASN A 9 27.19 -7.75 -1.79
CA ASN A 9 26.20 -6.70 -1.77
C ASN A 9 25.74 -6.56 -3.21
N LEU A 10 24.79 -7.38 -3.62
CA LEU A 10 24.01 -7.16 -4.82
C LEU A 10 23.21 -5.90 -4.54
N GLU A 11 23.83 -4.75 -4.77
CA GLU A 11 23.15 -3.47 -4.80
C GLU A 11 22.19 -3.54 -6.00
N SER A 12 20.93 -3.87 -5.70
CA SER A 12 19.91 -3.86 -6.72
C SER A 12 19.67 -2.40 -7.12
N ILE A 13 19.81 -2.11 -8.40
CA ILE A 13 19.45 -0.79 -8.94
C ILE A 13 17.96 -0.58 -8.67
N PRO A 14 17.57 0.55 -8.07
CA PRO A 14 16.16 0.88 -7.85
C PRO A 14 15.36 0.86 -9.15
N VAL A 15 14.12 0.42 -9.08
CA VAL A 15 13.20 0.41 -10.24
C VAL A 15 12.99 1.83 -10.77
N GLY A 16 12.87 2.80 -9.86
CA GLY A 16 12.70 4.21 -10.13
C GLY A 16 12.78 5.02 -8.83
N SER A 17 12.58 6.32 -8.92
CA SER A 17 12.41 7.17 -7.74
C SER A 17 11.18 6.71 -6.95
N LEU A 18 11.30 6.60 -5.63
CA LEU A 18 10.19 6.22 -4.79
C LEU A 18 9.17 7.35 -4.68
N GLY A 19 7.92 7.07 -4.99
CA GLY A 19 6.79 7.95 -4.75
C GLY A 19 5.69 7.23 -3.99
N VAL A 20 5.10 7.89 -3.00
CA VAL A 20 4.00 7.34 -2.19
C VAL A 20 2.79 8.26 -2.27
N ILE A 21 1.66 7.73 -2.67
CA ILE A 21 0.38 8.42 -2.61
C ILE A 21 -0.46 7.78 -1.51
N ALA A 22 -0.80 8.54 -0.49
CA ALA A 22 -1.76 8.12 0.53
C ALA A 22 -3.12 8.75 0.24
N LEU A 23 -4.10 7.92 -0.12
CA LEU A 23 -5.48 8.39 -0.30
C LEU A 23 -6.06 8.89 1.03
N GLU A 24 -7.13 9.65 0.97
CA GLU A 24 -7.69 10.39 2.11
C GLU A 24 -7.82 9.54 3.38
N GLY A 25 -8.31 8.29 3.24
CA GLY A 25 -8.46 7.34 4.36
C GLY A 25 -7.13 6.81 4.92
N CYS A 26 -6.02 6.98 4.20
CA CYS A 26 -4.69 6.49 4.58
C CYS A 26 -3.70 7.59 4.96
N LYS A 27 -4.08 8.87 4.99
CA LYS A 27 -3.14 9.98 5.21
C LYS A 27 -2.26 9.80 6.44
N THR A 28 -2.86 9.56 7.59
CA THR A 28 -2.11 9.37 8.85
C THR A 28 -1.15 8.18 8.80
N LEU A 29 -1.54 7.10 8.12
CA LEU A 29 -0.64 5.96 7.91
C LEU A 29 0.48 6.31 6.94
N GLY A 30 0.16 7.01 5.84
CA GLY A 30 1.12 7.50 4.85
C GLY A 30 2.18 8.41 5.46
N GLU A 31 1.79 9.35 6.31
CA GLU A 31 2.71 10.23 7.05
C GLU A 31 3.67 9.46 7.95
N LYS A 32 3.19 8.43 8.64
CA LYS A 32 4.05 7.54 9.44
C LYS A 32 5.01 6.73 8.59
N VAL A 33 4.54 6.21 7.45
CA VAL A 33 5.37 5.47 6.50
C VAL A 33 6.46 6.38 5.95
N ASP A 34 6.11 7.58 5.53
CA ASP A 34 7.05 8.59 5.03
C ASP A 34 8.13 8.94 6.06
N TYR A 35 7.71 9.20 7.31
CA TYR A 35 8.65 9.45 8.40
C TYR A 35 9.69 8.34 8.55
N TYR A 36 9.27 7.06 8.53
CA TYR A 36 10.21 5.95 8.65
C TYR A 36 11.06 5.76 7.40
N LEU A 37 10.54 6.00 6.22
CA LEU A 37 11.31 5.94 4.97
C LEU A 37 12.43 6.98 4.97
N VAL A 38 12.12 8.23 5.31
CA VAL A 38 13.10 9.31 5.43
C VAL A 38 14.14 8.98 6.48
N LYS A 39 13.69 8.56 7.68
CA LYS A 39 14.58 8.17 8.79
C LYS A 39 15.56 7.07 8.38
N TRP A 40 15.08 5.97 7.82
CA TRP A 40 15.93 4.85 7.42
C TRP A 40 16.88 5.21 6.28
N ARG A 41 16.46 6.09 5.39
CA ARG A 41 17.35 6.61 4.34
C ARG A 41 18.48 7.43 4.92
N THR A 42 18.18 8.34 5.85
CA THR A 42 19.19 9.15 6.54
C THR A 42 20.16 8.28 7.37
N GLU A 43 19.64 7.27 8.06
CA GLU A 43 20.49 6.30 8.80
C GLU A 43 21.44 5.56 7.85
N ARG A 44 21.00 5.17 6.66
CA ARG A 44 21.85 4.49 5.67
C ARG A 44 22.94 5.39 5.10
N GLU A 45 22.68 6.69 4.95
CA GLU A 45 23.72 7.66 4.56
C GLU A 45 24.84 7.75 5.59
N SER A 46 24.47 7.84 6.87
CA SER A 46 25.45 7.93 7.96
C SER A 46 26.35 6.68 8.07
N GLU A 47 25.92 5.55 7.53
CA GLU A 47 26.67 4.31 7.46
C GLU A 47 27.64 4.23 6.25
N HIS A 48 27.90 5.36 5.56
CA HIS A 48 28.76 5.45 4.37
C HIS A 48 28.41 4.46 3.24
N LYS A 49 27.14 4.16 3.06
CA LYS A 49 26.65 3.37 1.94
C LYS A 49 26.37 4.28 0.73
N ASP A 50 27.41 4.99 0.29
CA ASP A 50 27.38 5.94 -0.85
C ASP A 50 27.39 5.16 -2.18
N SER A 51 26.38 4.37 -2.42
CA SER A 51 26.20 3.75 -3.73
C SER A 51 25.64 4.77 -4.72
N LEU A 52 26.25 4.88 -5.89
CA LEU A 52 25.72 5.63 -7.03
C LEU A 52 24.29 5.20 -7.39
N ALA A 53 23.90 3.94 -7.08
CA ALA A 53 22.56 3.43 -7.26
C ALA A 53 21.50 4.17 -6.42
N PHE A 54 21.91 4.87 -5.36
CA PHE A 54 21.03 5.64 -4.49
C PHE A 54 21.18 7.16 -4.67
N ALA A 55 22.14 7.62 -5.46
CA ALA A 55 22.32 9.04 -5.74
C ALA A 55 21.07 9.62 -6.40
N GLY A 56 20.55 10.73 -5.88
CA GLY A 56 19.35 11.40 -6.39
C GLY A 56 18.02 10.83 -5.94
N TYR A 57 18.00 9.73 -5.15
CA TYR A 57 16.77 9.15 -4.61
C TYR A 57 16.41 9.65 -3.20
N GLN A 58 17.21 10.56 -2.67
CA GLN A 58 16.96 11.14 -1.35
C GLN A 58 15.99 12.30 -1.47
N ARG A 59 14.96 12.26 -0.65
CA ARG A 59 13.94 13.32 -0.55
C ARG A 59 13.65 13.60 0.93
N SER A 60 13.25 14.85 1.21
CA SER A 60 12.73 15.23 2.53
C SER A 60 11.37 14.60 2.83
N SER A 61 10.65 14.18 1.80
CA SER A 61 9.40 13.41 1.85
C SER A 61 9.22 12.64 0.55
N TYR A 62 8.66 11.45 0.65
CA TYR A 62 8.26 10.60 -0.47
C TYR A 62 6.77 10.70 -0.78
N LEU A 63 6.00 11.43 0.06
CA LEU A 63 4.58 11.66 -0.20
C LEU A 63 4.37 12.58 -1.38
N LEU A 64 3.49 12.15 -2.29
CA LEU A 64 3.06 12.91 -3.45
C LEU A 64 1.64 13.44 -3.23
N ASP A 65 1.41 14.70 -3.58
CA ASP A 65 0.09 15.31 -3.43
C ASP A 65 -0.88 14.80 -4.49
N SER A 66 -2.01 14.28 -4.02
CA SER A 66 -3.09 13.80 -4.87
C SER A 66 -4.45 14.25 -4.33
N LYS A 67 -5.41 14.39 -5.21
CA LYS A 67 -6.80 14.75 -4.87
C LYS A 67 -7.78 13.96 -5.70
N VAL A 68 -8.94 13.70 -5.11
CA VAL A 68 -10.08 13.07 -5.79
C VAL A 68 -11.32 13.96 -5.58
N PRO A 69 -11.38 15.15 -6.24
CA PRO A 69 -12.54 16.03 -6.13
C PRO A 69 -13.79 15.38 -6.72
N ARG A 70 -14.93 15.57 -6.03
CA ARG A 70 -16.23 15.15 -6.50
C ARG A 70 -16.95 16.29 -7.22
N PHE A 71 -17.68 15.92 -8.27
CA PHE A 71 -18.62 16.80 -8.98
C PHE A 71 -19.99 16.82 -8.28
N GLY A 72 -20.83 17.77 -8.67
CA GLY A 72 -22.19 17.85 -8.14
C GLY A 72 -23.07 16.64 -8.45
N SER A 73 -22.73 15.85 -9.47
CA SER A 73 -23.38 14.57 -9.81
C SER A 73 -22.99 13.42 -8.87
N GLY A 74 -21.96 13.59 -8.01
CA GLY A 74 -21.38 12.55 -7.17
C GLY A 74 -20.22 11.80 -7.82
N GLU A 75 -19.99 11.99 -9.11
CA GLU A 75 -18.79 11.47 -9.80
C GLU A 75 -17.53 12.17 -9.27
N ALA A 76 -16.36 11.56 -9.51
CA ALA A 76 -15.10 12.15 -9.09
C ALA A 76 -14.01 11.93 -10.14
N LYS A 77 -12.93 12.72 -10.06
CA LYS A 77 -11.73 12.51 -10.89
C LYS A 77 -10.48 12.38 -10.01
N GLY A 78 -9.58 11.47 -10.40
CA GLY A 78 -8.25 11.34 -9.78
C GLY A 78 -7.30 12.40 -10.34
N MET A 79 -6.53 13.04 -9.48
CA MET A 79 -5.51 14.02 -9.84
C MET A 79 -4.26 13.76 -9.03
N ILE A 80 -3.11 13.65 -9.71
CA ILE A 80 -1.78 13.66 -9.11
C ILE A 80 -1.16 15.00 -9.48
N LYS A 81 -0.69 15.77 -8.49
CA LYS A 81 -0.24 17.14 -8.71
C LYS A 81 1.23 17.25 -9.10
N GLU A 82 1.96 16.16 -8.92
CA GLU A 82 3.38 16.08 -9.21
C GLU A 82 3.64 15.10 -10.35
N SER A 83 4.82 15.20 -10.97
CA SER A 83 5.20 14.23 -12.00
C SER A 83 5.58 12.91 -11.35
N VAL A 84 4.96 11.82 -11.81
CA VAL A 84 5.29 10.44 -11.44
C VAL A 84 6.02 9.70 -12.56
N ARG A 85 6.55 10.44 -13.53
CA ARG A 85 7.22 9.84 -14.69
C ARG A 85 8.47 9.07 -14.27
N GLY A 86 8.46 7.77 -14.52
CA GLY A 86 9.58 6.88 -14.23
C GLY A 86 9.68 6.47 -12.76
N ASP A 87 8.73 6.90 -11.91
CA ASP A 87 8.73 6.56 -10.49
C ASP A 87 8.29 5.11 -10.24
N ASP A 88 8.81 4.55 -9.16
CA ASP A 88 8.27 3.39 -8.48
C ASP A 88 7.18 3.88 -7.51
N LEU A 89 5.93 3.80 -7.96
CA LEU A 89 4.79 4.45 -7.32
C LEU A 89 4.04 3.50 -6.41
N PHE A 90 3.89 3.87 -5.16
CA PHE A 90 3.08 3.17 -4.17
C PHE A 90 1.80 3.95 -3.88
N ILE A 91 0.64 3.30 -3.97
CA ILE A 91 -0.66 3.91 -3.70
C ILE A 91 -1.30 3.20 -2.52
N MET A 92 -1.53 3.94 -1.43
CA MET A 92 -2.10 3.43 -0.18
C MET A 92 -3.58 3.79 -0.08
N VAL A 93 -4.42 2.81 0.21
CA VAL A 93 -5.88 2.99 0.39
C VAL A 93 -6.40 2.15 1.55
N ASP A 94 -7.13 2.77 2.46
CA ASP A 94 -7.95 2.07 3.47
C ASP A 94 -9.40 2.10 3.01
N VAL A 95 -9.87 0.97 2.51
CA VAL A 95 -11.24 0.82 1.99
C VAL A 95 -12.30 0.75 3.10
N CYS A 96 -11.89 0.50 4.34
CA CYS A 96 -12.78 0.39 5.48
C CYS A 96 -12.87 1.68 6.32
N ASN A 97 -12.28 2.78 5.88
CA ASN A 97 -12.31 4.03 6.62
C ASN A 97 -13.63 4.79 6.43
N TYR A 98 -14.60 4.52 7.27
CA TYR A 98 -15.91 5.20 7.28
C TYR A 98 -15.89 6.62 7.87
N SER A 99 -14.74 7.13 8.35
CA SER A 99 -14.65 8.50 8.88
C SER A 99 -14.63 9.55 7.76
N ILE A 100 -14.27 9.15 6.55
CA ILE A 100 -14.21 10.05 5.40
C ILE A 100 -15.61 10.31 4.86
N THR A 101 -15.90 11.58 4.62
CA THR A 101 -17.21 12.03 4.14
C THR A 101 -17.07 12.92 2.90
N TYR A 102 -18.15 13.00 2.14
CA TYR A 102 -18.32 13.98 1.07
C TYR A 102 -19.73 14.54 1.08
N THR A 103 -19.90 15.73 0.55
CA THR A 103 -21.21 16.38 0.45
C THR A 103 -21.74 16.25 -0.97
N LEU A 104 -22.98 15.79 -1.10
CA LEU A 104 -23.71 15.69 -2.37
C LEU A 104 -25.11 16.27 -2.18
N CYS A 105 -25.49 17.26 -2.98
CA CYS A 105 -26.78 17.92 -2.91
C CYS A 105 -27.17 18.40 -1.49
N GLY A 106 -26.18 18.91 -0.73
CA GLY A 106 -26.37 19.38 0.64
C GLY A 106 -26.38 18.28 1.72
N HIS A 107 -26.32 17.02 1.34
CA HIS A 107 -26.27 15.89 2.26
C HIS A 107 -24.84 15.39 2.46
N VAL A 108 -24.46 15.13 3.72
CA VAL A 108 -23.17 14.53 4.08
C VAL A 108 -23.29 13.01 3.98
N ASN A 109 -22.47 12.43 3.13
CA ASN A 109 -22.41 10.98 2.90
C ASN A 109 -21.07 10.46 3.40
N ARG A 110 -21.07 9.28 4.04
CA ARG A 110 -19.85 8.56 4.37
C ARG A 110 -19.37 7.77 3.16
N MET A 111 -18.08 7.73 2.96
CA MET A 111 -17.50 6.90 1.89
C MET A 111 -17.67 5.42 2.23
N SER A 112 -18.22 4.68 1.27
CA SER A 112 -18.27 3.21 1.30
C SER A 112 -16.93 2.59 0.88
N PRO A 113 -16.72 1.28 1.12
CA PRO A 113 -15.59 0.55 0.53
C PRO A 113 -15.50 0.73 -0.99
N ASP A 114 -16.64 0.75 -1.68
CA ASP A 114 -16.71 0.97 -3.14
C ASP A 114 -16.24 2.37 -3.54
N ASP A 115 -16.61 3.40 -2.76
CA ASP A 115 -16.13 4.76 -2.99
C ASP A 115 -14.60 4.84 -2.89
N HIS A 116 -14.03 4.23 -1.85
CA HIS A 116 -12.58 4.18 -1.66
C HIS A 116 -11.89 3.39 -2.77
N TYR A 117 -12.42 2.22 -3.12
CA TYR A 117 -11.89 1.40 -4.21
C TYR A 117 -11.98 2.11 -5.55
N GLN A 118 -13.10 2.80 -5.83
CA GLN A 118 -13.23 3.59 -7.05
C GLN A 118 -12.26 4.78 -7.07
N ASN A 119 -11.96 5.41 -5.92
CA ASN A 119 -10.95 6.46 -5.83
C ASN A 119 -9.54 5.91 -6.06
N LEU A 120 -9.24 4.69 -5.57
CA LEU A 120 -8.00 3.99 -5.91
C LEU A 120 -7.86 3.82 -7.43
N LYS A 121 -8.90 3.34 -8.12
CA LYS A 121 -8.89 3.17 -9.58
C LYS A 121 -8.63 4.50 -10.31
N ARG A 122 -9.24 5.59 -9.85
CA ARG A 122 -9.03 6.94 -10.43
C ARG A 122 -7.57 7.40 -10.32
N ILE A 123 -6.96 7.22 -9.15
CA ILE A 123 -5.56 7.60 -8.93
C ILE A 123 -4.62 6.65 -9.69
N SER A 124 -4.88 5.34 -9.69
CA SER A 124 -4.10 4.38 -10.48
C SER A 124 -4.14 4.74 -11.97
N SER A 125 -5.31 5.09 -12.50
CA SER A 125 -5.46 5.56 -13.89
C SER A 125 -4.68 6.84 -14.17
N ALA A 126 -4.62 7.78 -13.21
CA ALA A 126 -3.85 9.02 -13.37
C ALA A 126 -2.33 8.77 -13.37
N GLY A 127 -1.84 7.75 -12.65
CA GLY A 127 -0.45 7.33 -12.59
C GLY A 127 -0.02 6.37 -13.70
N CYS A 128 -0.97 5.58 -14.22
CA CYS A 128 -0.75 4.63 -15.29
C CYS A 128 -0.13 5.31 -16.53
N CYS A 129 0.68 4.58 -17.27
CA CYS A 129 1.40 5.08 -18.46
C CYS A 129 2.49 6.14 -18.19
N LYS A 130 2.72 6.52 -16.93
CA LYS A 130 3.78 7.48 -16.54
C LYS A 130 4.72 6.90 -15.50
N ALA A 131 4.19 6.30 -14.43
CA ALA A 131 4.98 5.57 -13.46
C ALA A 131 5.66 4.36 -14.13
N ARG A 132 6.82 3.97 -13.64
CA ARG A 132 7.53 2.80 -14.13
C ARG A 132 6.96 1.51 -13.56
N ARG A 133 6.47 1.57 -12.34
CA ARG A 133 5.79 0.47 -11.65
C ARG A 133 4.74 1.05 -10.71
N ILE A 134 3.61 0.38 -10.55
CA ILE A 134 2.58 0.74 -9.59
C ILE A 134 2.37 -0.42 -8.62
N THR A 135 2.54 -0.14 -7.34
CA THR A 135 2.21 -1.05 -6.24
C THR A 135 1.07 -0.47 -5.42
N VAL A 136 0.01 -1.23 -5.23
CA VAL A 136 -1.10 -0.86 -4.35
C VAL A 136 -0.89 -1.46 -2.97
N ILE A 137 -0.99 -0.64 -1.92
CA ILE A 137 -1.01 -1.08 -0.53
C ILE A 137 -2.42 -0.89 0.01
N MET A 138 -3.06 -2.00 0.32
CA MET A 138 -4.44 -2.05 0.78
C MET A 138 -4.47 -2.83 2.11
N PRO A 139 -4.32 -2.14 3.27
CA PRO A 139 -4.22 -2.81 4.57
C PRO A 139 -5.35 -3.79 4.83
N PHE A 140 -6.58 -3.42 4.46
CA PHE A 140 -7.71 -4.33 4.38
C PHE A 140 -8.03 -4.59 2.90
N LEU A 141 -7.92 -5.85 2.47
CA LEU A 141 -8.16 -6.22 1.07
C LEU A 141 -9.65 -6.05 0.72
N TYR A 142 -9.94 -5.23 -0.29
CA TYR A 142 -11.29 -5.00 -0.78
C TYR A 142 -11.93 -6.32 -1.25
N GLU A 143 -13.18 -6.56 -0.82
CA GLU A 143 -13.96 -7.77 -1.11
C GLU A 143 -13.28 -9.09 -0.71
N SER A 144 -12.35 -9.09 0.25
CA SER A 144 -11.57 -10.26 0.62
C SER A 144 -12.41 -11.44 1.13
N ARG A 145 -13.62 -11.18 1.64
CA ARG A 145 -14.54 -12.21 2.09
C ARG A 145 -15.26 -12.91 0.93
N GLN A 146 -15.35 -12.25 -0.22
CA GLN A 146 -15.94 -12.80 -1.44
C GLN A 146 -14.86 -13.44 -2.34
N HIS A 147 -14.11 -14.38 -1.76
CA HIS A 147 -12.95 -15.04 -2.37
C HIS A 147 -13.29 -16.39 -3.02
N LYS A 148 -14.48 -16.94 -2.79
CA LYS A 148 -14.95 -18.21 -3.37
C LYS A 148 -16.45 -18.16 -3.65
N ARG A 149 -16.89 -19.01 -4.57
CA ARG A 149 -18.32 -19.25 -4.85
C ARG A 149 -18.75 -20.56 -4.25
N THR A 150 -19.94 -20.59 -3.67
CA THR A 150 -20.61 -21.79 -3.23
C THR A 150 -21.94 -22.02 -3.97
N SER A 151 -22.45 -20.95 -4.58
CA SER A 151 -23.71 -20.97 -5.34
C SER A 151 -23.66 -19.95 -6.48
N ARG A 152 -24.81 -19.34 -6.81
CA ARG A 152 -24.92 -18.25 -7.80
C ARG A 152 -24.53 -16.90 -7.18
N GLU A 153 -23.26 -16.73 -6.87
CA GLU A 153 -22.69 -15.56 -6.21
C GLU A 153 -21.70 -14.87 -7.13
N SER A 154 -21.49 -13.59 -6.91
CA SER A 154 -20.37 -12.87 -7.52
C SER A 154 -19.03 -13.34 -6.94
N LEU A 155 -17.93 -13.06 -7.61
CA LEU A 155 -16.58 -13.35 -7.13
C LEU A 155 -15.77 -12.04 -7.12
N ASP A 156 -16.24 -11.12 -6.26
CA ASP A 156 -15.84 -9.73 -6.34
C ASP A 156 -14.37 -9.49 -6.00
N CYS A 157 -13.80 -10.27 -5.07
CA CYS A 157 -12.37 -10.19 -4.77
C CYS A 157 -11.51 -10.45 -6.01
N ALA A 158 -11.80 -11.52 -6.75
CA ALA A 158 -11.04 -11.86 -7.96
C ALA A 158 -11.23 -10.81 -9.05
N ILE A 159 -12.46 -10.32 -9.25
CA ILE A 159 -12.77 -9.28 -10.22
C ILE A 159 -12.01 -8.00 -9.88
N ALA A 160 -12.03 -7.57 -8.63
CA ALA A 160 -11.33 -6.38 -8.18
C ALA A 160 -9.81 -6.46 -8.41
N LEU A 161 -9.18 -7.59 -8.05
CA LEU A 161 -7.76 -7.81 -8.31
C LEU A 161 -7.43 -7.75 -9.81
N GLN A 162 -8.24 -8.41 -10.65
CA GLN A 162 -8.06 -8.41 -12.10
C GLN A 162 -8.27 -7.01 -12.71
N GLU A 163 -9.21 -6.23 -12.20
CA GLU A 163 -9.40 -4.83 -12.64
C GLU A 163 -8.15 -3.99 -12.39
N LEU A 164 -7.58 -4.06 -11.19
CA LEU A 164 -6.36 -3.32 -10.86
C LEU A 164 -5.19 -3.71 -11.78
N VAL A 165 -5.01 -5.01 -12.01
CA VAL A 165 -3.98 -5.52 -12.92
C VAL A 165 -4.20 -5.02 -14.36
N LYS A 166 -5.43 -5.08 -14.87
CA LYS A 166 -5.78 -4.55 -16.21
C LYS A 166 -5.54 -3.04 -16.32
N MET A 167 -5.57 -2.33 -15.20
CA MET A 167 -5.27 -0.90 -15.14
C MET A 167 -3.76 -0.60 -15.01
N GLY A 168 -2.89 -1.61 -15.02
CA GLY A 168 -1.44 -1.46 -14.97
C GLY A 168 -0.87 -1.45 -13.54
N VAL A 169 -1.58 -2.03 -12.57
CA VAL A 169 -1.01 -2.31 -11.24
C VAL A 169 -0.18 -3.57 -11.32
N ASP A 170 1.09 -3.47 -10.93
CA ASP A 170 2.06 -4.56 -10.99
C ASP A 170 2.01 -5.45 -9.73
N ASN A 171 1.85 -4.81 -8.57
CA ASN A 171 1.88 -5.51 -7.28
C ASN A 171 0.77 -5.03 -6.36
N ILE A 172 0.27 -5.94 -5.52
CA ILE A 172 -0.71 -5.65 -4.48
C ILE A 172 -0.18 -6.18 -3.16
N ILE A 173 -0.16 -5.32 -2.14
CA ILE A 173 0.26 -5.66 -0.77
C ILE A 173 -0.94 -5.47 0.14
N THR A 174 -1.25 -6.47 0.95
CA THR A 174 -2.31 -6.42 1.96
C THR A 174 -1.82 -7.00 3.28
N PHE A 175 -2.58 -6.79 4.37
CA PHE A 175 -2.29 -7.39 5.65
C PHE A 175 -3.34 -8.47 5.94
N ASP A 176 -2.86 -9.65 6.31
CA ASP A 176 -3.70 -10.78 6.78
C ASP A 176 -4.93 -11.01 5.88
N ALA A 177 -4.69 -11.30 4.61
CA ALA A 177 -5.76 -11.59 3.67
C ALA A 177 -6.66 -12.73 4.23
N HIS A 178 -7.98 -12.54 4.17
CA HIS A 178 -8.96 -13.51 4.67
C HIS A 178 -8.74 -14.93 4.10
N ASP A 179 -8.30 -15.00 2.85
CA ASP A 179 -7.81 -16.24 2.22
C ASP A 179 -6.66 -15.89 1.27
N ALA A 180 -5.45 -16.36 1.56
CA ALA A 180 -4.27 -16.05 0.74
C ALA A 180 -4.38 -16.61 -0.70
N ARG A 181 -5.28 -17.57 -0.96
CA ARG A 181 -5.51 -18.14 -2.30
C ARG A 181 -6.11 -17.14 -3.30
N VAL A 182 -6.57 -15.98 -2.84
CA VAL A 182 -7.02 -14.90 -3.75
C VAL A 182 -5.94 -14.49 -4.77
N GLN A 183 -4.66 -14.69 -4.43
CA GLN A 183 -3.54 -14.49 -5.36
C GLN A 183 -3.68 -15.28 -6.67
N ASN A 184 -4.39 -16.42 -6.65
CA ASN A 184 -4.62 -17.25 -7.83
C ASN A 184 -5.46 -16.54 -8.91
N ALA A 185 -6.14 -15.43 -8.57
CA ALA A 185 -6.86 -14.62 -9.54
C ALA A 185 -5.93 -13.81 -10.45
N ILE A 186 -4.69 -13.57 -10.02
CA ILE A 186 -3.68 -12.75 -10.70
C ILE A 186 -2.30 -13.43 -10.72
N PRO A 187 -2.18 -14.65 -11.31
CA PRO A 187 -1.00 -15.50 -11.13
C PRO A 187 0.30 -14.95 -11.72
N LEU A 188 0.22 -13.94 -12.59
CA LEU A 188 1.40 -13.32 -13.23
C LEU A 188 1.80 -11.99 -12.60
N HIS A 189 1.15 -11.58 -11.49
CA HIS A 189 1.40 -10.32 -10.82
C HIS A 189 1.76 -10.54 -9.36
N GLY A 190 2.49 -9.60 -8.77
CA GLY A 190 2.88 -9.66 -7.37
C GLY A 190 1.67 -9.52 -6.45
N PHE A 191 1.52 -10.45 -5.52
CA PHE A 191 0.56 -10.35 -4.43
C PHE A 191 1.25 -10.78 -3.13
N GLU A 192 1.24 -9.88 -2.16
CA GLU A 192 1.85 -10.12 -0.86
C GLU A 192 0.82 -9.92 0.26
N THR A 193 0.72 -10.90 1.14
CA THR A 193 -0.05 -10.77 2.38
C THR A 193 0.91 -10.76 3.56
N VAL A 194 1.00 -9.62 4.23
CA VAL A 194 1.87 -9.42 5.39
C VAL A 194 1.16 -9.94 6.64
N GLN A 195 1.80 -10.84 7.35
CA GLN A 195 1.27 -11.38 8.60
C GLN A 195 1.59 -10.45 9.77
N PRO A 196 0.59 -9.85 10.43
CA PRO A 196 0.82 -8.85 11.47
C PRO A 196 1.09 -9.44 12.87
N ALA A 197 0.99 -10.76 13.04
CA ALA A 197 1.08 -11.45 14.33
C ALA A 197 2.30 -11.03 15.17
N TYR A 198 3.48 -11.00 14.55
CA TYR A 198 4.71 -10.57 15.24
C TYR A 198 4.59 -9.14 15.78
N GLN A 199 4.02 -8.22 15.01
CA GLN A 199 3.90 -6.81 15.42
C GLN A 199 2.87 -6.64 16.54
N PHE A 200 1.78 -7.42 16.52
CA PHE A 200 0.81 -7.44 17.61
C PHE A 200 1.41 -7.98 18.89
N ILE A 201 2.12 -9.11 18.85
CA ILE A 201 2.79 -9.68 20.01
C ILE A 201 3.82 -8.69 20.56
N LYS A 202 4.66 -8.13 19.71
CA LYS A 202 5.65 -7.12 20.10
C LYS A 202 5.01 -5.86 20.70
N GLY A 203 3.91 -5.40 20.15
CA GLY A 203 3.13 -4.29 20.68
C GLY A 203 2.56 -4.62 22.05
N LEU A 204 1.97 -5.78 22.21
CA LEU A 204 1.39 -6.24 23.45
C LEU A 204 2.43 -6.32 24.58
N LEU A 205 3.59 -6.92 24.32
CA LEU A 205 4.70 -7.02 25.26
C LEU A 205 5.25 -5.64 25.69
N ARG A 206 5.22 -4.65 24.80
CA ARG A 206 5.66 -3.29 25.12
C ARG A 206 4.66 -2.54 26.01
N HIS A 207 3.37 -2.78 25.83
CA HIS A 207 2.33 -2.04 26.52
C HIS A 207 1.87 -2.69 27.82
N LYS A 208 2.02 -4.00 27.98
CA LYS A 208 1.66 -4.75 29.18
C LYS A 208 2.93 -5.13 29.96
N LYS A 209 3.24 -4.36 31.01
CA LYS A 209 4.32 -4.72 31.93
C LYS A 209 3.96 -6.02 32.66
N GLY A 210 4.90 -6.96 32.68
CA GLY A 210 4.72 -8.26 33.34
C GLY A 210 4.01 -9.33 32.52
N LEU A 211 3.72 -9.07 31.24
CA LEU A 211 3.27 -10.12 30.33
C LEU A 211 4.51 -10.94 29.89
N THR A 212 4.48 -12.23 30.20
CA THR A 212 5.46 -13.22 29.71
C THR A 212 4.78 -14.10 28.67
N ILE A 213 5.54 -14.47 27.65
CA ILE A 213 5.09 -15.47 26.66
C ILE A 213 5.71 -16.79 27.09
N ASP A 214 4.94 -17.62 27.75
CA ASP A 214 5.34 -18.97 28.15
C ASP A 214 4.20 -19.96 27.86
N SER A 215 4.55 -21.26 27.86
CA SER A 215 3.61 -22.34 27.53
C SER A 215 2.48 -22.50 28.55
N ASP A 216 2.66 -21.97 29.76
CA ASP A 216 1.76 -22.23 30.88
C ASP A 216 0.66 -21.18 31.03
N HIS A 217 0.86 -19.99 30.40
CA HIS A 217 0.00 -18.82 30.57
C HIS A 217 -0.66 -18.33 29.25
N MET A 218 -0.29 -18.92 28.11
CA MET A 218 -0.89 -18.60 26.82
C MET A 218 -1.63 -19.82 26.27
N MET A 219 -2.94 -19.71 26.24
CA MET A 219 -3.82 -20.64 25.52
C MET A 219 -4.11 -20.10 24.12
#